data_7103d54d9cde060a968e262875a1cfd5
#
_entry.id   7103d54d9cde060a968e262875a1cfd5
#
_cell.length_a   1.000
_cell.length_b   1.000
_cell.length_c   1.000
_cell.angle_alpha   90.00
_cell.angle_beta   90.00
_cell.angle_gamma   90.00
#
_symmetry.space_group_name_H-M   'P 1'
#
loop_
_entity.id
_entity.type
_entity.pdbx_description
1 polymer ?
#
loop_
_entity_poly.entity_id
_entity_poly.type
_entity_poly.pdbx_seq_one_letter_code
_entity_poly.pdbx_strand_id
1 'polypeptide(L)'
;MSDLSIQNVLAQRNNYNLAIPFVETQQINPFYKMSVSLLYVDTDERASQIFKVGSRSLGNNRWEDLYSLTKPFLQRLATEAGIQFGPGAGDVSKVDENTWKASAFGAIRLPDGSVRTSNNFKVIDLATEEKKYRLAYEEKAERGILDYKAAAEASKKYAGKWVDTGRINDKGYPIKLYMVVEQERGKYIENSLLDAMTQLRANAPQKAATGAILRVIRDLLGIKGTYTIDELKKPFAVARTSFSPDYNDPMIKQILLQQALHSVGNLFGNTMPIVQTLSIPPVEDEIPADVQETGQPQKETTTESQQPTDRKPAQRQQSQPQPQRASRVATEADRAADFCCDKCGVVVTKEVWKYSCENFGRPLCYKCQRIVKSEQRGGQR
;
A
#
# COMPACT_ATOMS: atom_id res chain seq x y z
N MET A 1 -0.94 -3.39 29.11
CA MET A 1 -0.15 -3.91 27.99
C MET A 1 1.26 -3.42 28.22
N SER A 2 2.25 -4.31 28.38
CA SER A 2 3.64 -3.90 28.56
C SER A 2 4.09 -3.18 27.29
N ASP A 3 4.57 -1.94 27.42
CA ASP A 3 5.17 -1.20 26.31
C ASP A 3 6.31 -2.04 25.73
N LEU A 4 6.14 -2.47 24.49
CA LEU A 4 7.14 -3.27 23.80
C LEU A 4 8.31 -2.33 23.48
N SER A 5 9.42 -2.48 24.22
CA SER A 5 10.61 -1.69 23.96
C SER A 5 11.21 -2.03 22.60
N ILE A 6 11.64 -1.02 21.84
CA ILE A 6 12.31 -1.22 20.56
C ILE A 6 13.57 -2.08 20.70
N GLN A 7 14.28 -1.94 21.81
CA GLN A 7 15.47 -2.75 22.11
C GLN A 7 15.13 -4.24 22.20
N ASN A 8 14.01 -4.59 22.85
CA ASN A 8 13.54 -5.97 22.94
C ASN A 8 13.16 -6.53 21.56
N VAL A 9 12.55 -5.72 20.70
CA VAL A 9 12.21 -6.12 19.33
C VAL A 9 13.46 -6.34 18.49
N LEU A 10 14.44 -5.46 18.57
CA LEU A 10 15.70 -5.59 17.85
C LEU A 10 16.53 -6.78 18.34
N ALA A 11 16.54 -7.05 19.64
CA ALA A 11 17.19 -8.24 20.21
C ALA A 11 16.55 -9.54 19.71
N GLN A 12 15.24 -9.53 19.45
CA GLN A 12 14.47 -10.68 18.98
C GLN A 12 14.08 -10.54 17.50
N ARG A 13 14.88 -9.85 16.68
CA ARG A 13 14.55 -9.52 15.28
C ARG A 13 14.10 -10.70 14.42
N ASN A 14 14.55 -11.92 14.74
CA ASN A 14 14.17 -13.12 13.99
C ASN A 14 12.69 -13.54 14.19
N ASN A 15 12.04 -13.01 15.24
CA ASN A 15 10.65 -13.32 15.56
C ASN A 15 9.67 -12.32 14.91
N TYR A 16 10.18 -11.29 14.24
CA TYR A 16 9.39 -10.19 13.69
C TYR A 16 9.74 -9.90 12.25
N ASN A 17 8.76 -9.40 11.49
CA ASN A 17 8.99 -8.66 10.27
C ASN A 17 9.21 -7.20 10.67
N LEU A 18 10.42 -6.69 10.50
CA LEU A 18 10.74 -5.34 10.93
C LEU A 18 10.22 -4.33 9.90
N ALA A 19 9.38 -3.41 10.35
CA ALA A 19 8.91 -2.23 9.62
C ALA A 19 9.41 -0.98 10.36
N ILE A 20 10.74 -0.85 10.42
CA ILE A 20 11.45 0.17 11.19
C ILE A 20 12.31 0.98 10.22
N PRO A 21 12.10 2.30 10.13
CA PRO A 21 12.78 3.14 9.15
C PRO A 21 14.27 3.38 9.42
N PHE A 22 14.80 2.84 10.51
CA PHE A 22 16.19 3.03 10.94
C PHE A 22 16.73 1.73 11.53
N VAL A 23 18.03 1.49 11.36
CA VAL A 23 18.70 0.26 11.84
C VAL A 23 19.44 0.52 13.16
N GLU A 24 19.95 1.73 13.35
CA GLU A 24 20.71 2.12 14.54
C GLU A 24 20.25 3.50 15.02
N THR A 25 19.93 3.62 16.30
CA THR A 25 19.64 4.88 16.96
C THR A 25 20.79 5.22 17.88
N GLN A 26 21.75 5.99 17.40
CA GLN A 26 22.84 6.47 18.25
C GLN A 26 22.42 7.68 19.11
N GLN A 27 21.41 8.42 18.69
CA GLN A 27 20.90 9.58 19.45
C GLN A 27 19.38 9.61 19.40
N ILE A 28 18.75 9.53 20.58
CA ILE A 28 17.32 9.79 20.72
C ILE A 28 17.17 11.25 21.13
N ASN A 29 16.49 12.04 20.33
CA ASN A 29 16.15 13.40 20.70
C ASN A 29 15.14 13.37 21.85
N PRO A 30 15.40 14.05 23.00
CA PRO A 30 14.57 13.96 24.19
C PRO A 30 13.14 14.47 24.00
N PHE A 31 12.88 15.21 22.93
CA PHE A 31 11.53 15.67 22.58
C PHE A 31 10.66 14.59 21.89
N TYR A 32 11.24 13.45 21.54
CA TYR A 32 10.54 12.39 20.83
C TYR A 32 10.54 11.09 21.62
N LYS A 33 9.40 10.40 21.58
CA LYS A 33 9.26 9.04 22.11
C LYS A 33 9.00 8.08 20.98
N MET A 34 9.61 6.90 21.08
CA MET A 34 9.34 5.77 20.20
C MET A 34 8.36 4.82 20.84
N SER A 35 7.37 4.39 20.08
CA SER A 35 6.49 3.28 20.42
C SER A 35 6.60 2.20 19.34
N VAL A 36 6.37 0.95 19.72
CA VAL A 36 6.35 -0.18 18.79
C VAL A 36 5.01 -0.85 18.86
N SER A 37 4.35 -0.97 17.70
CA SER A 37 3.10 -1.69 17.54
C SER A 37 3.35 -3.01 16.81
N LEU A 38 2.66 -4.08 17.21
CA LEU A 38 2.68 -5.36 16.50
C LEU A 38 1.43 -5.50 15.65
N LEU A 39 1.63 -5.68 14.35
CA LEU A 39 0.56 -5.93 13.39
C LEU A 39 0.66 -7.36 12.85
N TYR A 40 -0.42 -8.10 13.01
CA TYR A 40 -0.54 -9.47 12.50
C TYR A 40 -1.23 -9.46 11.15
N VAL A 41 -0.71 -10.26 10.24
CA VAL A 41 -1.30 -10.52 8.92
C VAL A 41 -2.19 -11.74 9.04
N ASP A 42 -3.40 -11.62 8.52
CA ASP A 42 -4.22 -12.80 8.28
C ASP A 42 -3.71 -13.48 7.00
N THR A 43 -3.19 -14.70 7.15
CA THR A 43 -2.62 -15.49 6.06
C THR A 43 -3.67 -16.25 5.26
N ASP A 44 -4.96 -16.16 5.61
CA ASP A 44 -6.04 -16.65 4.74
C ASP A 44 -6.18 -15.66 3.56
N GLU A 45 -5.99 -16.13 2.34
CA GLU A 45 -6.16 -15.34 1.12
C GLU A 45 -7.55 -14.68 1.03
N ARG A 46 -8.56 -15.29 1.65
CA ARG A 46 -9.94 -14.75 1.73
C ARG A 46 -10.04 -13.48 2.57
N ALA A 47 -9.10 -13.28 3.50
CA ALA A 47 -9.04 -12.06 4.30
C ALA A 47 -8.52 -10.86 3.50
N SER A 48 -8.06 -11.07 2.26
CA SER A 48 -7.59 -10.02 1.34
C SER A 48 -6.44 -9.18 1.89
N GLN A 49 -5.64 -9.72 2.82
CA GLN A 49 -4.46 -9.03 3.36
C GLN A 49 -3.18 -9.41 2.61
N ILE A 50 -3.20 -10.56 1.96
CA ILE A 50 -2.10 -11.07 1.12
C ILE A 50 -2.63 -11.53 -0.23
N PHE A 51 -1.73 -11.64 -1.21
CA PHE A 51 -2.00 -12.29 -2.48
C PHE A 51 -0.76 -12.99 -2.99
N LYS A 52 -0.93 -14.13 -3.64
CA LYS A 52 0.16 -14.88 -4.25
C LYS A 52 0.72 -14.14 -5.45
N VAL A 53 2.04 -13.95 -5.48
CA VAL A 53 2.75 -13.28 -6.57
C VAL A 53 3.39 -14.28 -7.51
N GLY A 54 3.86 -15.40 -6.97
CA GLY A 54 4.55 -16.43 -7.74
C GLY A 54 5.09 -17.51 -6.83
N SER A 55 6.02 -18.28 -7.33
CA SER A 55 6.71 -19.31 -6.57
C SER A 55 8.20 -19.29 -6.93
N ARG A 56 9.07 -19.62 -5.97
CA ARG A 56 10.50 -19.79 -6.20
C ARG A 56 10.89 -21.26 -6.08
N SER A 57 11.82 -21.69 -6.91
CA SER A 57 12.39 -23.02 -6.79
C SER A 57 13.43 -23.05 -5.66
N LEU A 58 13.30 -24.04 -4.78
CA LEU A 58 14.28 -24.32 -3.71
C LEU A 58 15.28 -25.41 -4.12
N GLY A 59 15.26 -25.87 -5.37
CA GLY A 59 15.98 -27.05 -5.82
C GLY A 59 15.23 -28.35 -5.50
N ASN A 60 15.71 -29.49 -6.00
CA ASN A 60 15.14 -30.82 -5.75
C ASN A 60 13.60 -30.89 -6.00
N ASN A 61 13.11 -30.24 -7.04
CA ASN A 61 11.67 -30.15 -7.38
C ASN A 61 10.77 -29.54 -6.27
N ARG A 62 11.34 -28.84 -5.30
CA ARG A 62 10.57 -28.14 -4.27
C ARG A 62 10.32 -26.71 -4.69
N TRP A 63 9.08 -26.26 -4.55
CA TRP A 63 8.65 -24.91 -4.84
C TRP A 63 8.05 -24.29 -3.58
N GLU A 64 8.35 -23.03 -3.35
CA GLU A 64 7.81 -22.25 -2.25
C GLU A 64 7.05 -21.07 -2.80
N ASP A 65 5.81 -20.91 -2.36
CA ASP A 65 4.95 -19.82 -2.78
C ASP A 65 5.37 -18.51 -2.16
N LEU A 66 5.36 -17.46 -2.98
CA LEU A 66 5.69 -16.09 -2.59
C LEU A 66 4.43 -15.23 -2.60
N TYR A 67 4.24 -14.51 -1.52
CA TYR A 67 3.10 -13.64 -1.28
C TYR A 67 3.54 -12.18 -1.15
N SER A 68 2.67 -11.26 -1.52
CA SER A 68 2.84 -9.84 -1.27
C SER A 68 1.69 -9.30 -0.44
N LEU A 69 1.98 -8.25 0.33
CA LEU A 69 0.99 -7.56 1.14
C LEU A 69 0.08 -6.71 0.25
N THR A 70 -1.20 -6.74 0.53
CA THR A 70 -2.21 -5.95 -0.20
C THR A 70 -2.18 -4.49 0.21
N LYS A 71 -2.82 -3.63 -0.61
CA LYS A 71 -2.95 -2.20 -0.33
C LYS A 71 -3.52 -1.90 1.07
N PRO A 72 -4.63 -2.53 1.53
CA PRO A 72 -5.18 -2.26 2.86
C PRO A 72 -4.19 -2.51 3.98
N PHE A 73 -3.45 -3.62 3.93
CA PHE A 73 -2.47 -3.93 4.97
C PHE A 73 -1.27 -2.98 4.95
N LEU A 74 -0.74 -2.64 3.75
CA LEU A 74 0.34 -1.65 3.62
C LEU A 74 -0.08 -0.26 4.10
N GLN A 75 -1.31 0.17 3.85
CA GLN A 75 -1.84 1.42 4.38
C GLN A 75 -1.96 1.39 5.91
N ARG A 76 -2.35 0.27 6.50
CA ARG A 76 -2.37 0.09 7.95
C ARG A 76 -0.96 0.21 8.53
N LEU A 77 0.04 -0.42 7.92
CA LEU A 77 1.45 -0.25 8.32
C LEU A 77 1.89 1.22 8.26
N ALA A 78 1.53 1.93 7.18
CA ALA A 78 1.87 3.34 7.01
C ALA A 78 1.24 4.23 8.09
N THR A 79 -0.02 3.99 8.43
CA THR A 79 -0.74 4.72 9.49
C THR A 79 -0.11 4.48 10.87
N GLU A 80 0.19 3.23 11.19
CA GLU A 80 0.83 2.88 12.47
C GLU A 80 2.24 3.49 12.58
N ALA A 81 3.00 3.50 11.50
CA ALA A 81 4.33 4.11 11.46
C ALA A 81 4.29 5.66 11.49
N GLY A 82 3.13 6.26 11.22
CA GLY A 82 2.98 7.71 11.13
C GLY A 82 3.56 8.31 9.85
N ILE A 83 3.52 7.58 8.73
CA ILE A 83 3.90 8.11 7.42
C ILE A 83 2.94 9.22 7.02
N GLN A 84 3.52 10.36 6.65
CA GLN A 84 2.80 11.50 6.10
C GLN A 84 3.05 11.57 4.60
N PHE A 85 1.97 11.63 3.82
CA PHE A 85 2.07 11.82 2.38
C PHE A 85 1.99 13.30 2.05
N GLY A 86 2.83 13.74 1.11
CA GLY A 86 2.82 15.11 0.64
C GLY A 86 1.60 15.42 -0.23
N PRO A 87 1.29 16.69 -0.46
CA PRO A 87 0.27 17.10 -1.41
C PRO A 87 0.60 16.54 -2.79
N GLY A 88 -0.42 16.06 -3.51
CA GLY A 88 -0.23 15.41 -4.81
C GLY A 88 0.30 13.98 -4.76
N ALA A 89 0.37 13.33 -3.59
CA ALA A 89 0.74 11.93 -3.52
C ALA A 89 -0.27 11.05 -4.23
N GLY A 90 0.17 10.39 -5.29
CA GLY A 90 -0.69 9.62 -6.17
C GLY A 90 -1.25 10.41 -7.34
N ASP A 91 -0.78 11.64 -7.57
CA ASP A 91 -1.12 12.39 -8.77
C ASP A 91 -0.70 11.64 -10.02
N VAL A 92 -1.63 11.57 -10.96
CA VAL A 92 -1.48 10.82 -12.20
C VAL A 92 -1.38 11.78 -13.37
N SER A 93 -0.39 11.56 -14.20
CA SER A 93 -0.24 12.23 -15.49
C SER A 93 -0.25 11.21 -16.62
N LYS A 94 -0.86 11.59 -17.73
CA LYS A 94 -0.76 10.85 -18.97
C LYS A 94 0.48 11.36 -19.71
N VAL A 95 1.48 10.49 -19.88
CA VAL A 95 2.76 10.86 -20.55
C VAL A 95 2.58 10.85 -22.07
N ASP A 96 1.88 9.83 -22.57
CA ASP A 96 1.50 9.67 -23.98
C ASP A 96 0.17 8.91 -24.06
N GLU A 97 -0.26 8.53 -25.27
CA GLU A 97 -1.55 7.83 -25.46
C GLU A 97 -1.66 6.51 -24.70
N ASN A 98 -0.53 5.83 -24.50
CA ASN A 98 -0.46 4.49 -23.91
C ASN A 98 0.19 4.46 -22.55
N THR A 99 0.72 5.58 -22.05
CA THR A 99 1.55 5.59 -20.84
C THR A 99 0.96 6.48 -19.75
N TRP A 100 0.70 5.87 -18.62
CA TRP A 100 0.31 6.54 -17.38
C TRP A 100 1.45 6.55 -16.39
N LYS A 101 1.75 7.71 -15.80
CA LYS A 101 2.74 7.88 -14.75
C LYS A 101 2.07 8.49 -13.52
N ALA A 102 2.33 7.91 -12.36
CA ALA A 102 1.97 8.53 -11.09
C ALA A 102 3.19 8.67 -10.21
N SER A 103 3.24 9.73 -9.43
CA SER A 103 4.28 9.98 -8.44
C SER A 103 3.68 10.06 -7.04
N ALA A 104 4.47 9.74 -6.04
CA ALA A 104 4.09 9.88 -4.65
C ALA A 104 5.31 10.29 -3.83
N PHE A 105 5.10 11.24 -2.94
CA PHE A 105 6.07 11.68 -1.95
C PHE A 105 5.53 11.35 -0.57
N GLY A 106 6.40 10.84 0.30
CA GLY A 106 6.07 10.57 1.69
C GLY A 106 7.24 10.86 2.62
N ALA A 107 6.94 11.05 3.88
CA ALA A 107 7.89 11.37 4.92
C ALA A 107 7.57 10.63 6.22
N ILE A 108 8.59 10.26 6.96
CA ILE A 108 8.47 9.67 8.30
C ILE A 108 9.48 10.34 9.23
N ARG A 109 9.07 10.58 10.46
CA ARG A 109 9.95 11.17 11.47
C ARG A 109 10.80 10.09 12.13
N LEU A 110 12.09 10.37 12.24
CA LEU A 110 13.06 9.52 12.91
C LEU A 110 13.23 9.90 14.40
N PRO A 111 13.80 9.03 15.23
CA PRO A 111 13.96 9.27 16.67
C PRO A 111 14.87 10.43 17.03
N ASP A 112 15.82 10.77 16.18
CA ASP A 112 16.69 11.95 16.32
C ASP A 112 15.96 13.27 16.03
N GLY A 113 14.71 13.20 15.58
CA GLY A 113 13.88 14.34 15.18
C GLY A 113 14.01 14.69 13.70
N SER A 114 14.95 14.10 12.96
CA SER A 114 15.08 14.27 11.52
C SER A 114 13.90 13.65 10.76
N VAL A 115 13.79 13.95 9.49
CA VAL A 115 12.72 13.44 8.63
C VAL A 115 13.33 12.67 7.47
N ARG A 116 13.03 11.37 7.41
CA ARG A 116 13.33 10.56 6.22
C ARG A 116 12.23 10.74 5.20
N THR A 117 12.60 11.01 3.97
CA THR A 117 11.67 11.20 2.85
C THR A 117 11.87 10.12 1.79
N SER A 118 10.81 9.84 1.04
CA SER A 118 10.85 8.97 -0.13
C SER A 118 10.02 9.60 -1.24
N ASN A 119 10.57 9.58 -2.44
CA ASN A 119 9.88 10.01 -3.65
C ASN A 119 9.94 8.88 -4.67
N ASN A 120 8.81 8.31 -5.00
CA ASN A 120 8.70 7.18 -5.90
C ASN A 120 7.64 7.41 -6.96
N PHE A 121 7.80 6.74 -8.09
CA PHE A 121 6.83 6.79 -9.18
C PHE A 121 6.49 5.39 -9.69
N LYS A 122 5.34 5.26 -10.34
CA LYS A 122 4.91 4.08 -11.07
C LYS A 122 4.49 4.47 -12.47
N VAL A 123 5.04 3.77 -13.45
CA VAL A 123 4.65 3.88 -14.86
C VAL A 123 3.86 2.63 -15.24
N ILE A 124 2.80 2.81 -16.00
CA ILE A 124 2.04 1.75 -16.67
C ILE A 124 2.05 2.09 -18.16
N ASP A 125 2.76 1.29 -18.92
CA ASP A 125 2.79 1.33 -20.37
C ASP A 125 1.87 0.25 -20.92
N LEU A 126 0.75 0.68 -21.51
CA LEU A 126 -0.29 -0.22 -22.03
C LEU A 126 0.23 -1.09 -23.19
N ALA A 127 1.14 -0.57 -24.01
CA ALA A 127 1.69 -1.33 -25.11
C ALA A 127 2.59 -2.49 -24.64
N THR A 128 3.39 -2.24 -23.60
CA THR A 128 4.20 -3.31 -22.98
C THR A 128 3.32 -4.34 -22.27
N GLU A 129 2.28 -3.90 -21.55
CA GLU A 129 1.35 -4.79 -20.87
C GLU A 129 0.53 -5.62 -21.87
N GLU A 130 0.13 -5.04 -23.02
CA GLU A 130 -0.56 -5.76 -24.09
C GLU A 130 0.30 -6.92 -24.64
N LYS A 131 1.58 -6.67 -24.89
CA LYS A 131 2.51 -7.73 -25.33
C LYS A 131 2.61 -8.85 -24.30
N LYS A 132 2.70 -8.52 -23.02
CA LYS A 132 2.76 -9.52 -21.93
C LYS A 132 1.49 -10.36 -21.86
N TYR A 133 0.31 -9.72 -21.95
CA TYR A 133 -0.96 -10.43 -21.95
C TYR A 133 -1.09 -11.33 -23.18
N ARG A 134 -0.73 -10.84 -24.37
CA ARG A 134 -0.74 -11.62 -25.60
C ARG A 134 0.09 -12.89 -25.46
N LEU A 135 1.35 -12.77 -25.05
CA LEU A 135 2.23 -13.92 -24.80
C LEU A 135 1.65 -14.91 -23.78
N ALA A 136 1.06 -14.40 -22.70
CA ALA A 136 0.46 -15.25 -21.68
C ALA A 136 -0.79 -15.99 -22.19
N TYR A 137 -1.58 -15.39 -23.07
CA TYR A 137 -2.74 -16.05 -23.68
C TYR A 137 -2.35 -17.02 -24.81
N GLU A 138 -1.32 -16.71 -25.57
CA GLU A 138 -0.71 -17.63 -26.54
C GLU A 138 -0.20 -18.91 -25.84
N GLU A 139 0.56 -18.75 -24.75
CA GLU A 139 1.02 -19.89 -23.95
C GLU A 139 -0.15 -20.73 -23.39
N LYS A 140 -1.21 -20.07 -22.87
CA LYS A 140 -2.41 -20.77 -22.39
C LYS A 140 -3.16 -21.49 -23.51
N ALA A 141 -3.21 -20.91 -24.70
CA ALA A 141 -3.86 -21.52 -25.87
C ALA A 141 -3.11 -22.74 -26.37
N GLU A 142 -1.77 -22.73 -26.29
CA GLU A 142 -0.92 -23.86 -26.72
C GLU A 142 -0.84 -24.97 -25.68
N ARG A 143 -0.53 -24.60 -24.42
CA ARG A 143 -0.29 -25.57 -23.34
C ARG A 143 -1.54 -25.98 -22.56
N GLY A 144 -2.63 -25.27 -22.77
CA GLY A 144 -3.88 -25.47 -22.04
C GLY A 144 -4.04 -24.57 -20.83
N ILE A 145 -5.28 -24.31 -20.48
CA ILE A 145 -5.70 -23.43 -19.37
C ILE A 145 -5.76 -24.27 -18.09
N LEU A 146 -4.84 -24.04 -17.17
CA LEU A 146 -4.71 -24.80 -15.93
C LEU A 146 -5.63 -24.28 -14.82
N ASP A 147 -5.87 -22.95 -14.76
CA ASP A 147 -6.79 -22.36 -13.79
C ASP A 147 -8.21 -22.83 -14.05
N TYR A 148 -8.78 -23.57 -13.10
CA TYR A 148 -10.10 -24.22 -13.27
C TYR A 148 -11.21 -23.21 -13.61
N LYS A 149 -11.20 -22.02 -12.98
CA LYS A 149 -12.23 -21.02 -13.23
C LYS A 149 -12.12 -20.46 -14.65
N ALA A 150 -10.92 -20.07 -15.06
CA ALA A 150 -10.65 -19.60 -16.41
C ALA A 150 -10.92 -20.70 -17.46
N ALA A 151 -10.55 -21.95 -17.17
CA ALA A 151 -10.83 -23.11 -18.02
C ALA A 151 -12.33 -23.36 -18.18
N ALA A 152 -13.10 -23.28 -17.08
CA ALA A 152 -14.56 -23.44 -17.11
C ALA A 152 -15.25 -22.30 -17.86
N GLU A 153 -14.75 -21.07 -17.79
CA GLU A 153 -15.28 -19.94 -18.58
C GLU A 153 -14.92 -20.10 -20.07
N ALA A 154 -13.70 -20.54 -20.38
CA ALA A 154 -13.26 -20.79 -21.75
C ALA A 154 -14.05 -21.94 -22.40
N SER A 155 -14.33 -23.01 -21.64
CA SER A 155 -15.10 -24.17 -22.16
C SER A 155 -16.54 -23.85 -22.55
N LYS A 156 -17.11 -22.74 -22.02
CA LYS A 156 -18.45 -22.27 -22.39
C LYS A 156 -18.45 -21.47 -23.68
N LYS A 157 -17.32 -20.86 -24.04
CA LYS A 157 -17.21 -19.90 -25.15
C LYS A 157 -16.50 -20.47 -26.37
N TYR A 158 -15.60 -21.43 -26.17
CA TYR A 158 -14.73 -21.97 -27.21
C TYR A 158 -14.77 -23.49 -27.19
N ALA A 159 -14.72 -24.10 -28.38
CA ALA A 159 -14.60 -25.53 -28.50
C ALA A 159 -13.25 -26.03 -28.00
N GLY A 160 -13.24 -27.15 -27.29
CA GLY A 160 -12.02 -27.71 -26.74
C GLY A 160 -12.28 -29.01 -25.99
N LYS A 161 -11.24 -29.51 -25.34
CA LYS A 161 -11.30 -30.75 -24.56
C LYS A 161 -10.62 -30.59 -23.21
N TRP A 162 -11.20 -31.23 -22.19
CA TRP A 162 -10.54 -31.38 -20.89
C TRP A 162 -9.53 -32.51 -20.96
N VAL A 163 -8.30 -32.19 -20.53
CA VAL A 163 -7.18 -33.16 -20.52
C VAL A 163 -6.73 -33.29 -19.06
N ASP A 164 -6.53 -34.55 -18.65
CA ASP A 164 -5.97 -34.84 -17.34
C ASP A 164 -4.46 -34.60 -17.35
N THR A 165 -3.94 -33.87 -16.37
CA THR A 165 -2.50 -33.59 -16.27
C THR A 165 -1.70 -34.72 -15.61
N GLY A 166 -2.39 -35.75 -15.09
CA GLY A 166 -1.76 -36.78 -14.26
C GLY A 166 -1.33 -36.32 -12.87
N ARG A 167 -1.63 -35.05 -12.50
CA ARG A 167 -1.32 -34.49 -11.20
C ARG A 167 -2.57 -34.46 -10.33
N ILE A 168 -2.35 -34.58 -9.03
CA ILE A 168 -3.40 -34.54 -8.01
C ILE A 168 -3.16 -33.28 -7.17
N ASN A 169 -4.24 -32.56 -6.83
CA ASN A 169 -4.17 -31.44 -5.93
C ASN A 169 -4.09 -31.90 -4.45
N ASP A 170 -3.83 -30.97 -3.52
CA ASP A 170 -3.71 -31.26 -2.08
C ASP A 170 -4.97 -31.91 -1.45
N LYS A 171 -6.09 -31.87 -2.16
CA LYS A 171 -7.37 -32.46 -1.74
C LYS A 171 -7.65 -33.84 -2.39
N GLY A 172 -6.68 -34.39 -3.14
CA GLY A 172 -6.80 -35.67 -3.80
C GLY A 172 -7.59 -35.68 -5.11
N TYR A 173 -7.92 -34.50 -5.69
CA TYR A 173 -8.62 -34.42 -6.97
C TYR A 173 -7.63 -34.28 -8.15
N PRO A 174 -7.91 -34.95 -9.30
CA PRO A 174 -7.08 -34.79 -10.49
C PRO A 174 -7.14 -33.36 -11.02
N ILE A 175 -5.95 -32.81 -11.32
CA ILE A 175 -5.83 -31.49 -11.94
C ILE A 175 -6.04 -31.67 -13.44
N LYS A 176 -7.10 -31.03 -13.97
CA LYS A 176 -7.41 -31.02 -15.39
C LYS A 176 -7.12 -29.66 -15.98
N LEU A 177 -6.68 -29.62 -17.22
CA LEU A 177 -6.53 -28.41 -18.03
C LEU A 177 -7.52 -28.44 -19.19
N TYR A 178 -7.89 -27.24 -19.66
CA TYR A 178 -8.76 -27.13 -20.84
C TYR A 178 -7.92 -26.69 -22.03
N MET A 179 -7.92 -27.50 -23.08
CA MET A 179 -7.24 -27.25 -24.36
C MET A 179 -8.25 -26.74 -25.38
N VAL A 180 -8.08 -25.52 -25.83
CA VAL A 180 -8.87 -24.91 -26.91
C VAL A 180 -8.43 -25.54 -28.24
N VAL A 181 -9.40 -25.89 -29.11
CA VAL A 181 -9.09 -26.40 -30.46
C VAL A 181 -8.35 -25.38 -31.29
N GLU A 182 -7.48 -25.84 -32.19
CA GLU A 182 -6.60 -24.95 -32.96
C GLU A 182 -7.35 -23.87 -33.73
N GLN A 183 -8.49 -24.20 -34.30
CA GLN A 183 -9.32 -23.27 -35.09
C GLN A 183 -9.88 -22.09 -34.26
N GLU A 184 -10.01 -22.26 -32.97
CA GLU A 184 -10.55 -21.23 -32.08
C GLU A 184 -9.50 -20.53 -31.18
N ARG A 185 -8.23 -20.99 -31.24
CA ARG A 185 -7.15 -20.38 -30.44
C ARG A 185 -6.99 -18.88 -30.70
N GLY A 186 -7.03 -18.50 -32.00
CA GLY A 186 -6.93 -17.08 -32.35
C GLY A 186 -8.05 -16.24 -31.74
N LYS A 187 -9.30 -16.71 -31.80
CA LYS A 187 -10.45 -16.03 -31.18
C LYS A 187 -10.31 -15.96 -29.66
N TYR A 188 -9.86 -17.03 -29.03
CA TYR A 188 -9.62 -17.06 -27.58
C TYR A 188 -8.58 -16.02 -27.18
N ILE A 189 -7.45 -15.94 -27.88
CA ILE A 189 -6.36 -14.99 -27.61
C ILE A 189 -6.88 -13.56 -27.76
N GLU A 190 -7.48 -13.22 -28.91
CA GLU A 190 -7.94 -11.85 -29.20
C GLU A 190 -9.03 -11.38 -28.22
N ASN A 191 -10.04 -12.20 -27.93
CA ASN A 191 -11.10 -11.84 -26.99
C ASN A 191 -10.56 -11.72 -25.55
N SER A 192 -9.71 -12.64 -25.12
CA SER A 192 -9.11 -12.58 -23.77
C SER A 192 -8.19 -11.36 -23.63
N LEU A 193 -7.44 -11.03 -24.68
CA LEU A 193 -6.60 -9.84 -24.74
C LEU A 193 -7.45 -8.57 -24.68
N LEU A 194 -8.52 -8.50 -25.48
CA LEU A 194 -9.45 -7.35 -25.51
C LEU A 194 -10.06 -7.11 -24.12
N ASP A 195 -10.55 -8.16 -23.46
CA ASP A 195 -11.14 -8.08 -22.13
C ASP A 195 -10.10 -7.59 -21.10
N ALA A 196 -8.90 -8.17 -21.11
CA ALA A 196 -7.82 -7.79 -20.20
C ALA A 196 -7.36 -6.33 -20.42
N MET A 197 -7.21 -5.92 -21.69
CA MET A 197 -6.78 -4.55 -22.03
C MET A 197 -7.86 -3.52 -21.74
N THR A 198 -9.12 -3.85 -21.92
CA THR A 198 -10.24 -2.97 -21.56
C THR A 198 -10.24 -2.69 -20.05
N GLN A 199 -10.08 -3.75 -19.24
CA GLN A 199 -9.99 -3.60 -17.78
C GLN A 199 -8.72 -2.85 -17.36
N LEU A 200 -7.57 -3.12 -18.03
CA LEU A 200 -6.34 -2.42 -17.72
C LEU A 200 -6.44 -0.93 -18.03
N ARG A 201 -6.94 -0.56 -19.22
CA ARG A 201 -7.12 0.84 -19.64
C ARG A 201 -8.03 1.60 -18.69
N ALA A 202 -9.15 1.01 -18.28
CA ALA A 202 -10.09 1.61 -17.32
C ALA A 202 -9.43 1.87 -15.95
N ASN A 203 -8.50 0.99 -15.51
CA ASN A 203 -7.92 1.04 -14.17
C ASN A 203 -6.47 1.53 -14.16
N ALA A 204 -5.83 1.81 -15.30
CA ALA A 204 -4.42 2.17 -15.38
C ALA A 204 -4.06 3.38 -14.52
N PRO A 205 -4.82 4.50 -14.53
CA PRO A 205 -4.53 5.64 -13.68
C PRO A 205 -4.52 5.27 -12.20
N GLN A 206 -5.54 4.56 -11.74
CA GLN A 206 -5.65 4.15 -10.33
C GLN A 206 -4.58 3.14 -9.91
N LYS A 207 -4.20 2.21 -10.81
CA LYS A 207 -3.10 1.28 -10.58
C LYS A 207 -1.75 2.00 -10.48
N ALA A 208 -1.53 3.03 -11.33
CA ALA A 208 -0.33 3.85 -11.28
C ALA A 208 -0.26 4.60 -9.94
N ALA A 209 -1.31 5.34 -9.56
CA ALA A 209 -1.41 6.08 -8.31
C ALA A 209 -1.15 5.19 -7.09
N THR A 210 -1.90 4.08 -6.99
CA THR A 210 -1.74 3.13 -5.91
C THR A 210 -0.33 2.56 -5.89
N GLY A 211 0.23 2.19 -7.04
CA GLY A 211 1.56 1.62 -7.13
C GLY A 211 2.67 2.58 -6.67
N ALA A 212 2.55 3.87 -6.96
CA ALA A 212 3.49 4.90 -6.48
C ALA A 212 3.45 5.02 -4.95
N ILE A 213 2.25 5.13 -4.37
CA ILE A 213 2.05 5.21 -2.91
C ILE A 213 2.62 3.97 -2.19
N LEU A 214 2.32 2.76 -2.69
CA LEU A 214 2.79 1.54 -2.06
C LEU A 214 4.31 1.37 -2.15
N ARG A 215 4.97 1.93 -3.16
CA ARG A 215 6.44 1.98 -3.24
C ARG A 215 7.03 2.89 -2.17
N VAL A 216 6.45 4.07 -1.96
CA VAL A 216 6.85 4.99 -0.88
C VAL A 216 6.73 4.31 0.48
N ILE A 217 5.63 3.61 0.75
CA ILE A 217 5.46 2.90 2.02
C ILE A 217 6.56 1.86 2.23
N ARG A 218 6.82 1.03 1.21
CA ARG A 218 7.85 -0.02 1.31
C ARG A 218 9.24 0.57 1.51
N ASP A 219 9.56 1.62 0.81
CA ASP A 219 10.84 2.30 0.89
C ASP A 219 11.06 2.94 2.26
N LEU A 220 10.09 3.71 2.76
CA LEU A 220 10.17 4.35 4.07
C LEU A 220 10.28 3.34 5.22
N LEU A 221 9.58 2.21 5.14
CA LEU A 221 9.57 1.18 6.18
C LEU A 221 10.67 0.12 6.01
N GLY A 222 11.37 0.11 4.87
CA GLY A 222 12.39 -0.89 4.58
C GLY A 222 11.85 -2.32 4.46
N ILE A 223 10.58 -2.49 4.09
CA ILE A 223 9.93 -3.80 4.03
C ILE A 223 10.10 -4.47 2.67
N LYS A 224 10.14 -5.80 2.68
CA LYS A 224 10.29 -6.62 1.47
C LYS A 224 9.10 -6.49 0.52
N GLY A 225 9.32 -6.75 -0.76
CA GLY A 225 8.26 -6.85 -1.76
C GLY A 225 7.46 -8.15 -1.69
N THR A 226 8.13 -9.24 -1.31
CA THR A 226 7.56 -10.59 -1.24
C THR A 226 8.01 -11.31 0.02
N TYR A 227 7.16 -12.21 0.49
CA TYR A 227 7.32 -12.99 1.71
C TYR A 227 6.90 -14.44 1.46
N THR A 228 7.46 -15.37 2.23
CA THR A 228 6.91 -16.71 2.37
C THR A 228 5.76 -16.72 3.38
N ILE A 229 4.97 -17.79 3.37
CA ILE A 229 3.86 -17.92 4.34
C ILE A 229 4.39 -17.97 5.79
N ASP A 230 5.54 -18.58 6.02
CA ASP A 230 6.13 -18.68 7.35
C ASP A 230 6.72 -17.34 7.83
N GLU A 231 7.22 -16.50 6.93
CA GLU A 231 7.57 -15.13 7.26
C GLU A 231 6.31 -14.32 7.62
N LEU A 232 5.18 -14.49 6.91
CA LEU A 232 3.93 -13.77 7.16
C LEU A 232 3.24 -14.18 8.46
N LYS A 233 3.48 -15.36 8.99
CA LYS A 233 3.01 -15.75 10.33
C LYS A 233 3.66 -14.94 11.45
N LYS A 234 4.83 -14.35 11.21
CA LYS A 234 5.50 -13.46 12.16
C LYS A 234 4.83 -12.07 12.11
N PRO A 235 4.60 -11.44 13.26
CA PRO A 235 4.03 -10.10 13.28
C PRO A 235 4.98 -9.06 12.70
N PHE A 236 4.41 -8.00 12.15
CA PHE A 236 5.15 -6.81 11.75
C PHE A 236 5.34 -5.91 12.97
N ALA A 237 6.59 -5.70 13.36
CA ALA A 237 6.94 -4.73 14.39
C ALA A 237 7.14 -3.37 13.73
N VAL A 238 6.21 -2.45 13.99
CA VAL A 238 6.17 -1.11 13.40
C VAL A 238 6.59 -0.09 14.44
N ALA A 239 7.68 0.62 14.17
CA ALA A 239 8.11 1.71 15.03
C ALA A 239 7.49 3.04 14.60
N ARG A 240 7.00 3.79 15.57
CA ARG A 240 6.47 5.15 15.40
C ARG A 240 7.21 6.12 16.31
N THR A 241 7.67 7.21 15.74
CA THR A 241 8.24 8.33 16.47
C THR A 241 7.17 9.41 16.66
N SER A 242 6.89 9.80 17.88
CA SER A 242 5.93 10.85 18.21
C SER A 242 6.61 11.98 19.00
N PHE A 243 6.22 13.22 18.74
CA PHE A 243 6.62 14.34 19.57
C PHE A 243 5.91 14.22 20.93
N SER A 244 6.67 13.94 21.97
CA SER A 244 6.15 13.74 23.33
C SER A 244 7.25 14.08 24.35
N PRO A 245 7.59 15.38 24.49
CA PRO A 245 8.62 15.81 25.42
C PRO A 245 8.21 15.50 26.88
N ASP A 246 9.15 15.02 27.65
CA ASP A 246 8.95 14.92 29.08
C ASP A 246 9.26 16.28 29.75
N TYR A 247 8.21 17.06 29.98
CA TYR A 247 8.35 18.37 30.60
C TYR A 247 8.88 18.33 32.05
N ASN A 248 9.01 17.16 32.67
CA ASN A 248 9.63 17.00 33.96
C ASN A 248 11.15 16.80 33.89
N ASP A 249 11.65 16.44 32.72
CA ASP A 249 13.09 16.28 32.47
C ASP A 249 13.79 17.64 32.63
N PRO A 250 14.82 17.73 33.50
CA PRO A 250 15.57 18.96 33.72
C PRO A 250 16.21 19.51 32.44
N MET A 251 16.67 18.64 31.55
CA MET A 251 17.30 19.01 30.30
C MET A 251 16.29 19.67 29.34
N ILE A 252 15.08 19.09 29.22
CA ILE A 252 14.00 19.68 28.42
C ILE A 252 13.56 21.02 28.99
N LYS A 253 13.42 21.13 30.31
CA LYS A 253 13.11 22.41 30.97
C LYS A 253 14.15 23.47 30.65
N GLN A 254 15.42 23.13 30.71
CA GLN A 254 16.51 24.07 30.41
C GLN A 254 16.47 24.53 28.94
N ILE A 255 16.25 23.63 27.98
CA ILE A 255 16.15 23.96 26.55
C ILE A 255 14.93 24.87 26.29
N LEU A 256 13.78 24.55 26.89
CA LEU A 256 12.57 25.38 26.76
C LEU A 256 12.75 26.74 27.37
N LEU A 257 13.42 26.85 28.55
CA LEU A 257 13.72 28.11 29.20
C LEU A 257 14.64 28.97 28.31
N GLN A 258 15.68 28.36 27.71
CA GLN A 258 16.56 29.05 26.78
C GLN A 258 15.80 29.57 25.56
N GLN A 259 14.94 28.75 24.95
CA GLN A 259 14.11 29.17 23.83
C GLN A 259 13.13 30.28 24.20
N ALA A 260 12.51 30.20 25.39
CA ALA A 260 11.63 31.25 25.90
C ALA A 260 12.40 32.56 26.07
N LEU A 261 13.58 32.55 26.68
CA LEU A 261 14.44 33.72 26.85
C LEU A 261 14.87 34.32 25.50
N HIS A 262 15.21 33.50 24.53
CA HIS A 262 15.51 33.96 23.17
C HIS A 262 14.31 34.57 22.47
N SER A 263 13.12 34.01 22.60
CA SER A 263 11.91 34.58 22.00
C SER A 263 11.50 35.90 22.67
N VAL A 264 11.66 36.03 23.96
CA VAL A 264 11.43 37.27 24.71
C VAL A 264 12.47 38.32 24.31
N GLY A 265 13.76 37.95 24.18
CA GLY A 265 14.82 38.85 23.71
C GLY A 265 14.54 39.41 22.31
N ASN A 266 14.04 38.58 21.39
CA ASN A 266 13.66 39.01 20.06
C ASN A 266 12.42 39.91 20.02
N LEU A 267 11.47 39.74 20.95
CA LEU A 267 10.27 40.56 21.07
C LEU A 267 10.57 41.96 21.61
N PHE A 268 11.58 42.10 22.47
CA PHE A 268 11.94 43.36 23.14
C PHE A 268 13.20 44.04 22.55
N GLY A 269 13.68 43.60 21.38
CA GLY A 269 14.68 44.31 20.60
C GLY A 269 16.12 44.26 21.14
N ASN A 270 16.43 43.35 22.04
CA ASN A 270 17.80 43.08 22.45
C ASN A 270 18.47 42.10 21.50
N THR A 271 19.08 42.64 20.46
CA THR A 271 19.95 41.87 19.52
C THR A 271 21.29 41.60 20.22
N MET A 272 21.33 40.57 21.02
CA MET A 272 22.58 39.90 21.36
C MET A 272 22.63 38.59 20.55
N PRO A 273 23.52 38.46 19.59
CA PRO A 273 23.72 37.20 18.89
C PRO A 273 24.50 36.24 19.82
N ILE A 274 23.79 35.44 20.61
CA ILE A 274 24.42 34.28 21.22
C ILE A 274 24.33 33.16 20.20
N VAL A 275 25.24 33.12 19.27
CA VAL A 275 25.58 31.94 18.50
C VAL A 275 26.45 31.05 19.38
N GLN A 276 25.85 30.24 20.24
CA GLN A 276 26.48 29.00 20.63
C GLN A 276 26.02 27.94 19.65
N THR A 277 26.74 27.87 18.55
CA THR A 277 26.84 26.66 17.75
C THR A 277 27.25 25.55 18.68
N LEU A 278 26.38 24.58 18.89
CA LEU A 278 26.77 23.24 19.32
C LEU A 278 27.69 22.74 18.19
N SER A 279 29.00 22.92 18.38
CA SER A 279 30.03 22.38 17.50
C SER A 279 29.95 20.86 17.64
N ILE A 280 29.25 20.24 16.72
CA ILE A 280 29.47 18.83 16.41
C ILE A 280 30.87 18.79 15.77
N PRO A 281 31.85 18.08 16.33
CA PRO A 281 33.15 17.99 15.69
C PRO A 281 32.97 17.38 14.29
N PRO A 282 33.60 17.94 13.25
CA PRO A 282 33.55 17.37 11.93
C PRO A 282 34.19 15.98 11.99
N VAL A 283 33.48 14.98 11.51
CA VAL A 283 34.09 13.70 11.15
C VAL A 283 34.98 14.00 9.94
N GLU A 284 36.28 13.91 10.14
CA GLU A 284 37.27 13.95 9.06
C GLU A 284 37.12 12.64 8.28
N ASP A 285 36.37 12.69 7.20
CA ASP A 285 36.48 11.69 6.13
C ASP A 285 37.63 12.11 5.22
N GLU A 286 38.76 11.46 5.38
CA GLU A 286 39.88 11.50 4.43
C GLU A 286 39.42 10.94 3.07
N ILE A 287 39.18 11.82 2.11
CA ILE A 287 39.04 11.45 0.71
C ILE A 287 40.46 11.61 0.08
N PRO A 288 41.04 10.55 -0.51
CA PRO A 288 42.29 10.66 -1.24
C PRO A 288 42.12 11.53 -2.46
N ALA A 289 42.99 12.54 -2.54
CA ALA A 289 43.18 13.35 -3.74
C ALA A 289 43.83 12.46 -4.84
N ASP A 290 43.23 12.48 -6.03
CA ASP A 290 43.94 12.63 -7.30
C ASP A 290 42.92 12.63 -8.44
N VAL A 291 42.81 13.70 -9.18
CA VAL A 291 43.02 13.86 -10.61
C VAL A 291 42.83 15.34 -10.97
N GLN A 292 43.93 15.96 -11.39
CA GLN A 292 43.96 17.26 -12.09
C GLN A 292 43.37 17.13 -13.49
N GLU A 293 42.62 18.14 -13.92
CA GLU A 293 42.82 18.78 -15.21
C GLU A 293 42.00 20.09 -15.35
N THR A 294 42.74 21.13 -15.36
CA THR A 294 42.83 22.36 -16.16
C THR A 294 41.66 22.77 -17.06
N GLY A 295 41.23 24.03 -16.89
CA GLY A 295 40.51 24.76 -17.94
C GLY A 295 39.71 25.95 -17.45
N GLN A 296 40.36 27.11 -17.18
CA GLN A 296 39.75 28.45 -17.10
C GLN A 296 39.76 29.11 -18.49
N PRO A 297 39.27 30.34 -18.67
CA PRO A 297 38.01 31.04 -18.32
C PRO A 297 37.42 31.83 -19.53
N GLN A 298 36.24 32.40 -19.38
CA GLN A 298 35.81 33.70 -20.01
C GLN A 298 34.40 34.04 -19.46
N LYS A 299 34.31 35.08 -18.68
CA LYS A 299 34.11 36.53 -18.84
C LYS A 299 32.76 36.95 -19.43
N GLU A 300 31.99 37.58 -18.53
CA GLU A 300 31.21 38.82 -18.63
C GLU A 300 30.31 39.04 -19.86
N THR A 301 29.04 39.36 -19.63
CA THR A 301 28.55 40.73 -19.89
C THR A 301 27.17 40.96 -19.24
N THR A 302 27.09 42.04 -18.53
CA THR A 302 25.98 42.83 -17.98
C THR A 302 25.11 43.42 -19.09
N THR A 303 23.81 43.57 -18.87
CA THR A 303 22.92 44.70 -19.21
C THR A 303 21.53 44.40 -18.81
N GLU A 304 20.99 44.96 -17.74
CA GLU A 304 20.25 46.24 -17.58
C GLU A 304 18.83 46.26 -18.18
N SER A 305 17.86 46.45 -17.25
CA SER A 305 16.65 47.29 -17.28
C SER A 305 15.60 47.11 -18.37
N GLN A 306 14.38 46.83 -17.95
CA GLN A 306 13.25 47.79 -17.98
C GLN A 306 11.91 47.17 -17.51
N GLN A 307 11.30 47.77 -16.50
CA GLN A 307 9.86 47.80 -16.19
C GLN A 307 9.22 48.97 -16.96
N PRO A 308 7.89 49.21 -16.91
CA PRO A 308 6.68 48.37 -16.82
C PRO A 308 5.64 48.75 -17.91
N THR A 309 4.59 47.95 -18.11
CA THR A 309 3.31 48.49 -18.60
C THR A 309 2.11 47.73 -18.05
N ASP A 310 1.23 48.48 -17.44
CA ASP A 310 -0.15 48.22 -17.10
C ASP A 310 -0.96 47.49 -18.16
N ARG A 311 -1.78 46.51 -17.75
CA ARG A 311 -3.08 46.26 -18.34
C ARG A 311 -4.08 45.76 -17.32
N LYS A 312 -5.18 46.49 -17.27
CA LYS A 312 -6.39 46.34 -16.47
C LYS A 312 -7.16 45.02 -16.72
N PRO A 313 -8.06 44.67 -15.80
CA PRO A 313 -8.64 43.34 -15.64
C PRO A 313 -9.81 43.06 -16.62
N ALA A 314 -9.81 41.86 -17.20
CA ALA A 314 -10.93 41.35 -17.96
C ALA A 314 -11.88 40.56 -17.04
N GLN A 315 -13.15 40.83 -17.28
CA GLN A 315 -14.36 40.40 -16.61
C GLN A 315 -14.43 38.90 -16.33
N ARG A 316 -14.82 38.60 -15.11
CA ARG A 316 -15.37 37.34 -14.62
C ARG A 316 -16.62 36.95 -15.40
N GLN A 317 -16.53 35.94 -16.25
CA GLN A 317 -17.69 35.21 -16.71
C GLN A 317 -18.06 34.18 -15.65
N GLN A 318 -19.26 34.34 -15.12
CA GLN A 318 -19.95 33.38 -14.27
C GLN A 318 -20.28 32.14 -15.12
N SER A 319 -19.62 31.03 -14.81
CA SER A 319 -20.05 29.70 -15.23
C SER A 319 -21.15 29.21 -14.30
N GLN A 320 -22.27 28.85 -14.90
CA GLN A 320 -23.49 28.31 -14.31
C GLN A 320 -23.16 27.04 -13.48
N PRO A 321 -23.88 26.80 -12.39
CA PRO A 321 -23.68 25.58 -11.58
C PRO A 321 -24.29 24.38 -12.32
N GLN A 322 -23.49 23.34 -12.47
CA GLN A 322 -23.97 22.00 -12.82
C GLN A 322 -24.90 21.48 -11.71
N PRO A 323 -25.97 20.75 -12.07
CA PRO A 323 -26.89 20.20 -11.09
C PRO A 323 -26.18 19.15 -10.23
N GLN A 324 -26.09 19.45 -8.96
CA GLN A 324 -25.71 18.49 -7.90
C GLN A 324 -26.73 17.33 -7.95
N ARG A 325 -26.23 16.12 -8.19
CA ARG A 325 -26.97 14.89 -7.89
C ARG A 325 -27.39 14.95 -6.42
N ALA A 326 -28.66 15.15 -6.22
CA ALA A 326 -29.29 15.06 -4.91
C ALA A 326 -28.94 13.71 -4.29
N SER A 327 -28.18 13.75 -3.19
CA SER A 327 -28.13 12.68 -2.22
C SER A 327 -29.56 12.47 -1.73
N ARG A 328 -30.14 11.33 -2.06
CA ARG A 328 -31.42 10.89 -1.49
C ARG A 328 -31.23 10.88 0.02
N VAL A 329 -31.85 11.83 0.67
CA VAL A 329 -32.11 11.77 2.10
C VAL A 329 -32.98 10.55 2.31
N ALA A 330 -32.47 9.54 3.03
CA ALA A 330 -33.23 8.38 3.45
C ALA A 330 -34.44 8.88 4.24
N THR A 331 -35.63 8.58 3.76
CA THR A 331 -36.87 8.91 4.43
C THR A 331 -36.98 8.13 5.72
N GLU A 332 -37.68 8.68 6.71
CA GLU A 332 -37.88 8.11 8.05
C GLU A 332 -38.48 6.69 8.06
N ALA A 333 -39.08 6.27 6.92
CA ALA A 333 -39.59 4.91 6.69
C ALA A 333 -38.48 3.86 6.49
N ASP A 334 -37.24 4.24 6.13
CA ASP A 334 -36.11 3.32 5.97
C ASP A 334 -35.39 3.03 7.30
N ARG A 335 -35.77 3.67 8.40
CA ARG A 335 -35.19 3.49 9.75
C ARG A 335 -35.93 2.48 10.63
N ALA A 336 -37.02 1.92 10.16
CA ALA A 336 -37.84 1.01 10.97
C ALA A 336 -37.70 -0.44 10.49
N ALA A 337 -36.67 -1.10 10.89
CA ALA A 337 -36.53 -2.51 11.30
C ALA A 337 -35.02 -2.85 11.34
N ASP A 338 -34.42 -2.69 12.48
CA ASP A 338 -33.12 -3.27 12.76
C ASP A 338 -33.28 -4.79 12.72
N PHE A 339 -32.99 -5.40 11.56
CA PHE A 339 -32.95 -6.85 11.40
C PHE A 339 -31.72 -7.38 12.17
N CYS A 340 -31.95 -7.90 13.37
CA CYS A 340 -30.87 -8.40 14.22
C CYS A 340 -30.85 -9.92 14.24
N CYS A 341 -29.67 -10.49 14.44
CA CYS A 341 -29.47 -11.92 14.64
C CYS A 341 -29.88 -12.32 16.05
N ASP A 342 -30.81 -13.28 16.18
CA ASP A 342 -31.31 -13.80 17.46
C ASP A 342 -30.22 -14.38 18.36
N LYS A 343 -29.13 -14.91 17.79
CA LYS A 343 -28.09 -15.61 18.58
C LYS A 343 -26.98 -14.65 19.06
N CYS A 344 -26.68 -13.57 18.32
CA CYS A 344 -25.54 -12.69 18.65
C CYS A 344 -25.82 -11.18 18.52
N GLY A 345 -27.06 -10.77 18.24
CA GLY A 345 -27.46 -9.36 18.20
C GLY A 345 -26.90 -8.52 17.04
N VAL A 346 -26.11 -9.12 16.15
CA VAL A 346 -25.51 -8.38 15.01
C VAL A 346 -26.59 -8.01 13.99
N VAL A 347 -26.59 -6.76 13.56
CA VAL A 347 -27.48 -6.27 12.48
C VAL A 347 -27.16 -7.00 11.18
N VAL A 348 -28.21 -7.49 10.50
CA VAL A 348 -28.11 -8.23 9.24
C VAL A 348 -28.89 -7.51 8.14
N THR A 349 -28.54 -7.75 6.89
CA THR A 349 -29.31 -7.20 5.77
C THR A 349 -30.66 -7.89 5.63
N LYS A 350 -31.62 -7.22 5.02
CA LYS A 350 -32.97 -7.73 4.78
C LYS A 350 -32.97 -9.08 4.06
N GLU A 351 -32.07 -9.27 3.10
CA GLU A 351 -31.91 -10.51 2.34
C GLU A 351 -31.43 -11.65 3.24
N VAL A 352 -30.42 -11.39 4.10
CA VAL A 352 -29.88 -12.38 5.04
C VAL A 352 -30.93 -12.74 6.10
N TRP A 353 -31.68 -11.75 6.57
CA TRP A 353 -32.79 -11.95 7.50
C TRP A 353 -33.87 -12.85 6.89
N LYS A 354 -34.34 -12.52 5.67
CA LYS A 354 -35.37 -13.30 4.96
C LYS A 354 -34.90 -14.73 4.71
N TYR A 355 -33.72 -14.93 4.15
CA TYR A 355 -33.13 -16.25 3.93
C TYR A 355 -33.02 -17.06 5.22
N SER A 356 -32.63 -16.42 6.32
CA SER A 356 -32.46 -17.10 7.59
C SER A 356 -33.79 -17.54 8.19
N CYS A 357 -34.83 -16.70 8.14
CA CYS A 357 -36.18 -17.06 8.60
C CYS A 357 -36.77 -18.21 7.80
N GLU A 358 -36.57 -18.23 6.47
CA GLU A 358 -37.04 -19.29 5.58
C GLU A 358 -36.35 -20.65 5.83
N ASN A 359 -35.01 -20.63 6.09
CA ASN A 359 -34.23 -21.87 6.18
C ASN A 359 -33.97 -22.37 7.63
N PHE A 360 -34.03 -21.48 8.60
CA PHE A 360 -33.72 -21.80 10.02
C PHE A 360 -34.86 -21.43 11.00
N GLY A 361 -35.97 -20.90 10.49
CA GLY A 361 -37.11 -20.50 11.30
C GLY A 361 -36.89 -19.29 12.20
N ARG A 362 -35.73 -18.65 12.14
CA ARG A 362 -35.33 -17.48 12.95
C ARG A 362 -34.26 -16.66 12.29
N PRO A 363 -34.13 -15.34 12.58
CA PRO A 363 -33.11 -14.49 12.02
C PRO A 363 -31.73 -14.82 12.58
N LEU A 364 -30.80 -15.22 11.72
CA LEU A 364 -29.42 -15.54 12.07
C LEU A 364 -28.45 -14.86 11.09
N CYS A 365 -27.35 -14.31 11.60
CA CYS A 365 -26.25 -13.89 10.76
C CYS A 365 -25.51 -15.10 10.15
N TYR A 366 -24.72 -14.90 9.10
CA TYR A 366 -23.99 -15.98 8.41
C TYR A 366 -23.14 -16.87 9.34
N LYS A 367 -22.53 -16.28 10.39
CA LYS A 367 -21.77 -17.06 11.39
C LYS A 367 -22.66 -17.99 12.19
N CYS A 368 -23.79 -17.49 12.66
CA CYS A 368 -24.73 -18.27 13.47
C CYS A 368 -25.46 -19.32 12.64
N GLN A 369 -25.76 -19.07 11.37
CA GLN A 369 -26.31 -20.06 10.43
C GLN A 369 -25.36 -21.26 10.26
N ARG A 370 -24.03 -21.02 10.15
CA ARG A 370 -23.03 -22.10 10.06
C ARG A 370 -23.00 -22.96 11.32
N ILE A 371 -23.08 -22.35 12.50
CA ILE A 371 -23.08 -23.07 13.77
C ILE A 371 -24.33 -23.96 13.87
N VAL A 372 -25.52 -23.41 13.61
CA VAL A 372 -26.76 -24.16 13.64
C VAL A 372 -26.78 -25.32 12.62
N LYS A 373 -26.25 -25.08 11.43
CA LYS A 373 -26.11 -26.11 10.38
C LYS A 373 -25.12 -27.22 10.77
N SER A 374 -24.07 -26.92 11.52
CA SER A 374 -23.14 -27.92 12.04
C SER A 374 -23.75 -28.73 13.18
N GLU A 375 -24.52 -28.09 14.08
CA GLU A 375 -25.24 -28.74 15.16
C GLU A 375 -26.32 -29.73 14.61
N GLN A 376 -27.04 -29.35 13.57
CA GLN A 376 -28.03 -30.23 12.90
C GLN A 376 -27.39 -31.45 12.19
N ARG A 377 -26.16 -31.32 11.67
CA ARG A 377 -25.42 -32.44 11.05
C ARG A 377 -24.76 -33.38 12.06
N GLY A 378 -24.44 -32.89 13.26
CA GLY A 378 -23.84 -33.68 14.34
C GLY A 378 -24.82 -34.56 15.13
N GLY A 379 -26.13 -34.26 15.06
CA GLY A 379 -27.20 -35.01 15.76
C GLY A 379 -27.80 -36.21 15.00
N GLN A 380 -27.26 -36.54 13.83
CA GLN A 380 -27.67 -37.69 13.01
C GLN A 380 -26.58 -38.78 12.94
N ARG A 381 -25.83 -38.99 14.02
CA ARG A 381 -24.97 -40.17 14.19
C ARG A 381 -25.37 -40.94 15.42
#